data_490bf7432198af92a50595ea41a399b1
#
_entry.id   490bf7432198af92a50595ea41a399b1
#
_cell.length_a   1.000
_cell.length_b   1.000
_cell.length_c   1.000
_cell.angle_alpha   90.00
_cell.angle_beta   90.00
_cell.angle_gamma   90.00
#
_symmetry.space_group_name_H-M   'P 1'
#
loop_
_entity.id
_entity.type
_entity.pdbx_description
1 polymer ?
#
loop_
_entity_poly.entity_id
_entity_poly.type
_entity_poly.pdbx_seq_one_letter_code
_entity_poly.pdbx_strand_id
1 'polypeptide(L)'
;MKFSVVFIFFPLVFYSAMGIKPETIASNSFPSSVGIYLFDENKNPLKSGSGFFVKAGVIATNFHVIDGASYGFAKTVGKTTEYELLTVVSLNQRMDLALVSVSDTKVPSLSLGSNRKLTVGQKIYAIGNPQGLEGTFSEGIVSSIREVGNDYFIQMTTPISPGSSGGPVLDERGFVVGVSVATFQNGQNLNFAVPVTYLNQLVESSVENTISNVAKFNVAKSKEPSLFDLPINKGSSQVENPRVKILNDKDLNLQNNGADDVLIMSR
;
A
#
# COMPACT_ATOMS: atom_id res chain seq x y z
N MET A 1 -14.68 -26.71 66.84
CA MET A 1 -14.20 -25.60 65.96
C MET A 1 -14.83 -25.80 64.59
N LYS A 2 -15.74 -24.90 64.18
CA LYS A 2 -16.36 -24.93 62.84
C LYS A 2 -15.61 -23.98 62.00
N PHE A 3 -14.91 -24.47 60.94
CA PHE A 3 -14.26 -23.62 59.92
C PHE A 3 -15.32 -23.27 58.87
N SER A 4 -15.66 -21.97 58.75
CA SER A 4 -16.45 -21.44 57.65
C SER A 4 -15.50 -21.09 56.51
N VAL A 5 -15.64 -21.76 55.38
CA VAL A 5 -14.94 -21.44 54.15
C VAL A 5 -15.74 -20.34 53.43
N VAL A 6 -15.20 -19.16 53.34
CA VAL A 6 -15.76 -18.04 52.56
C VAL A 6 -15.25 -18.15 51.13
N PHE A 7 -16.14 -18.49 50.18
CA PHE A 7 -15.87 -18.40 48.77
C PHE A 7 -15.99 -16.93 48.29
N ILE A 8 -14.87 -16.31 48.02
CA ILE A 8 -14.83 -14.98 47.40
C ILE A 8 -15.00 -15.19 45.88
N PHE A 9 -16.17 -14.89 45.37
CA PHE A 9 -16.45 -14.87 43.92
C PHE A 9 -15.85 -13.59 43.35
N PHE A 10 -14.70 -13.67 42.63
CA PHE A 10 -14.19 -12.60 41.83
C PHE A 10 -14.94 -12.62 40.48
N PRO A 11 -15.72 -11.58 40.16
CA PRO A 11 -16.31 -11.49 38.83
C PRO A 11 -15.18 -11.32 37.79
N LEU A 12 -15.00 -12.31 36.93
CA LEU A 12 -14.13 -12.23 35.78
C LEU A 12 -14.79 -11.27 34.79
N VAL A 13 -14.39 -9.98 34.83
CA VAL A 13 -14.83 -9.00 33.85
C VAL A 13 -14.10 -9.34 32.53
N PHE A 14 -14.80 -10.03 31.64
CA PHE A 14 -14.35 -10.17 30.25
C PHE A 14 -14.37 -8.79 29.60
N TYR A 15 -13.25 -8.09 29.60
CA TYR A 15 -13.01 -6.96 28.74
C TYR A 15 -12.93 -7.51 27.31
N SER A 16 -14.08 -7.56 26.63
CA SER A 16 -14.09 -7.78 25.19
C SER A 16 -13.38 -6.58 24.57
N ALA A 17 -12.19 -6.78 24.07
CA ALA A 17 -11.49 -5.75 23.28
C ALA A 17 -12.36 -5.52 22.03
N MET A 18 -13.28 -4.58 22.10
CA MET A 18 -14.05 -4.14 20.93
C MET A 18 -13.06 -3.58 19.92
N GLY A 19 -12.86 -4.27 18.80
CA GLY A 19 -12.09 -3.75 17.67
C GLY A 19 -12.66 -2.40 17.23
N ILE A 20 -11.80 -1.57 16.64
CA ILE A 20 -12.23 -0.29 16.06
C ILE A 20 -13.22 -0.59 14.95
N LYS A 21 -14.36 0.13 14.93
CA LYS A 21 -15.37 -0.05 13.88
C LYS A 21 -14.83 0.43 12.53
N PRO A 22 -15.18 -0.25 11.41
CA PRO A 22 -14.73 0.14 10.07
C PRO A 22 -15.03 1.60 9.73
N GLU A 23 -16.18 2.13 10.16
CA GLU A 23 -16.58 3.53 9.93
C GLU A 23 -15.61 4.50 10.64
N THR A 24 -15.09 4.12 11.80
CA THR A 24 -14.10 4.91 12.54
C THR A 24 -12.73 4.86 11.84
N ILE A 25 -12.34 3.70 11.32
CA ILE A 25 -11.12 3.57 10.53
C ILE A 25 -11.21 4.46 9.29
N ALA A 26 -12.32 4.39 8.55
CA ALA A 26 -12.55 5.21 7.36
C ALA A 26 -12.48 6.71 7.69
N SER A 27 -13.24 7.17 8.70
CA SER A 27 -13.31 8.60 9.09
C SER A 27 -11.97 9.15 9.56
N ASN A 28 -11.15 8.34 10.23
CA ASN A 28 -9.83 8.73 10.70
C ASN A 28 -8.78 8.74 9.57
N SER A 29 -8.97 7.92 8.52
CA SER A 29 -7.97 7.74 7.47
C SER A 29 -8.23 8.63 6.24
N PHE A 30 -9.48 8.99 5.94
CA PHE A 30 -9.81 9.85 4.81
C PHE A 30 -9.09 11.20 4.82
N PRO A 31 -8.94 11.91 5.94
CA PRO A 31 -8.22 13.20 5.97
C PRO A 31 -6.76 13.11 5.52
N SER A 32 -6.17 11.91 5.59
CA SER A 32 -4.78 11.64 5.21
C SER A 32 -4.66 10.93 3.87
N SER A 33 -5.77 10.53 3.26
CA SER A 33 -5.80 9.85 1.96
C SER A 33 -6.07 10.85 0.84
N VAL A 34 -5.44 10.65 -0.31
CA VAL A 34 -5.51 11.59 -1.44
C VAL A 34 -5.74 10.88 -2.76
N GLY A 35 -6.47 11.56 -3.65
CA GLY A 35 -6.41 11.33 -5.09
C GLY A 35 -5.24 12.11 -5.68
N ILE A 36 -4.49 11.51 -6.61
CA ILE A 36 -3.37 12.13 -7.31
C ILE A 36 -3.76 12.29 -8.78
N TYR A 37 -3.56 13.48 -9.30
CA TYR A 37 -3.88 13.85 -10.69
C TYR A 37 -2.63 14.38 -11.37
N LEU A 38 -2.29 13.82 -12.52
CA LEU A 38 -1.00 13.99 -13.17
C LEU A 38 -1.16 14.43 -14.61
N PHE A 39 -0.21 15.23 -15.06
CA PHE A 39 -0.21 15.90 -16.35
C PHE A 39 1.16 15.77 -17.03
N ASP A 40 1.15 15.78 -18.36
CA ASP A 40 2.34 15.83 -19.19
C ASP A 40 2.97 17.24 -19.20
N GLU A 41 4.05 17.42 -19.96
CA GLU A 41 4.76 18.70 -20.13
C GLU A 41 3.89 19.79 -20.77
N ASN A 42 2.87 19.40 -21.55
CA ASN A 42 1.92 20.29 -22.20
C ASN A 42 0.68 20.56 -21.34
N LYS A 43 0.67 20.09 -20.09
CA LYS A 43 -0.47 20.16 -19.16
C LYS A 43 -1.71 19.37 -19.60
N ASN A 44 -1.57 18.40 -20.49
CA ASN A 44 -2.65 17.47 -20.79
C ASN A 44 -2.78 16.44 -19.66
N PRO A 45 -4.00 16.04 -19.30
CA PRO A 45 -4.21 14.96 -18.36
C PRO A 45 -3.48 13.68 -18.79
N LEU A 46 -2.64 13.12 -17.93
CA LEU A 46 -1.84 11.94 -18.21
C LEU A 46 -2.45 10.71 -17.56
N LYS A 47 -2.61 10.74 -16.25
CA LYS A 47 -3.14 9.65 -15.44
C LYS A 47 -3.54 10.12 -14.04
N SER A 48 -4.22 9.26 -13.31
CA SER A 48 -4.55 9.48 -11.91
C SER A 48 -4.29 8.22 -11.08
N GLY A 49 -4.19 8.42 -9.78
CA GLY A 49 -3.99 7.34 -8.81
C GLY A 49 -4.39 7.78 -7.41
N SER A 50 -3.94 7.04 -6.44
CA SER A 50 -4.16 7.28 -5.02
C SER A 50 -2.84 7.48 -4.30
N GLY A 51 -2.93 8.03 -3.09
CA GLY A 51 -1.81 8.19 -2.18
C GLY A 51 -2.29 8.48 -0.78
N PHE A 52 -1.34 8.66 0.12
CA PHE A 52 -1.64 9.06 1.49
C PHE A 52 -0.44 9.73 2.14
N PHE A 53 -0.70 10.62 3.09
CA PHE A 53 0.35 11.28 3.85
C PHE A 53 1.01 10.31 4.83
N VAL A 54 2.35 10.19 4.74
CA VAL A 54 3.20 9.37 5.64
C VAL A 54 3.94 10.20 6.67
N LYS A 55 4.14 11.47 6.38
CA LYS A 55 4.63 12.53 7.29
C LYS A 55 4.18 13.88 6.79
N ALA A 56 4.40 14.93 7.59
CA ALA A 56 4.04 16.30 7.20
C ALA A 56 4.62 16.66 5.81
N GLY A 57 3.73 17.00 4.87
CA GLY A 57 4.11 17.41 3.52
C GLY A 57 4.67 16.31 2.61
N VAL A 58 4.56 15.03 2.98
CA VAL A 58 5.05 13.91 2.14
C VAL A 58 3.96 12.86 1.95
N ILE A 59 3.69 12.58 0.70
CA ILE A 59 2.72 11.57 0.24
C ILE A 59 3.47 10.33 -0.25
N ALA A 60 3.01 9.14 0.15
CA ALA A 60 3.37 7.87 -0.44
C ALA A 60 2.38 7.51 -1.55
N THR A 61 2.89 6.94 -2.64
CA THR A 61 2.12 6.41 -3.77
C THR A 61 2.93 5.34 -4.50
N ASN A 62 2.40 4.77 -5.57
CA ASN A 62 3.20 3.91 -6.45
C ASN A 62 4.08 4.74 -7.40
N PHE A 63 5.23 4.16 -7.78
CA PHE A 63 6.11 4.75 -8.77
C PHE A 63 5.42 4.88 -10.13
N HIS A 64 4.75 3.80 -10.61
CA HIS A 64 4.05 3.83 -11.90
C HIS A 64 2.95 4.90 -11.98
N VAL A 65 2.39 5.32 -10.84
CA VAL A 65 1.42 6.43 -10.79
C VAL A 65 2.07 7.72 -11.25
N ILE A 66 3.29 8.03 -10.79
CA ILE A 66 3.97 9.30 -11.07
C ILE A 66 4.89 9.23 -12.30
N ASP A 67 5.19 8.04 -12.81
CA ASP A 67 6.11 7.81 -13.93
C ASP A 67 5.68 8.57 -15.20
N GLY A 68 6.59 9.37 -15.78
CA GLY A 68 6.35 10.18 -16.96
C GLY A 68 5.55 11.47 -16.73
N ALA A 69 5.21 11.81 -15.48
CA ALA A 69 4.48 13.03 -15.18
C ALA A 69 5.42 14.24 -15.02
N SER A 70 5.03 15.36 -15.58
CA SER A 70 5.75 16.65 -15.47
C SER A 70 5.12 17.58 -14.45
N TYR A 71 3.82 17.43 -14.18
CA TYR A 71 3.04 18.21 -13.22
C TYR A 71 2.03 17.34 -12.51
N GLY A 72 1.60 17.76 -11.33
CA GLY A 72 0.53 17.08 -10.65
C GLY A 72 0.07 17.80 -9.39
N PHE A 73 -1.10 17.41 -8.93
CA PHE A 73 -1.61 17.81 -7.62
C PHE A 73 -2.26 16.61 -6.92
N ALA A 74 -2.28 16.68 -5.60
CA ALA A 74 -2.99 15.75 -4.75
C ALA A 74 -4.21 16.45 -4.15
N LYS A 75 -5.32 15.74 -4.01
CA LYS A 75 -6.56 16.24 -3.40
C LYS A 75 -6.97 15.30 -2.28
N THR A 76 -7.15 15.84 -1.07
CA THR A 76 -7.59 15.03 0.08
C THR A 76 -9.03 14.58 -0.10
N VAL A 77 -9.30 13.32 0.23
CA VAL A 77 -10.62 12.72 0.18
C VAL A 77 -11.66 13.58 0.90
N GLY A 78 -12.76 13.89 0.20
CA GLY A 78 -13.87 14.69 0.74
C GLY A 78 -13.58 16.17 0.94
N LYS A 79 -12.45 16.71 0.41
CA LYS A 79 -12.12 18.13 0.46
C LYS A 79 -11.85 18.70 -0.93
N THR A 80 -11.98 20.01 -1.06
CA THR A 80 -11.68 20.73 -2.33
C THR A 80 -10.24 21.22 -2.39
N THR A 81 -9.47 21.14 -1.28
CA THR A 81 -8.09 21.61 -1.22
C THR A 81 -7.19 20.76 -2.10
N GLU A 82 -6.45 21.40 -2.98
CA GLU A 82 -5.43 20.80 -3.85
C GLU A 82 -4.05 21.16 -3.32
N TYR A 83 -3.14 20.19 -3.37
CA TYR A 83 -1.74 20.32 -2.98
C TYR A 83 -0.87 20.05 -4.19
N GLU A 84 -0.14 21.05 -4.66
CA GLU A 84 0.80 20.89 -5.75
C GLU A 84 1.90 19.89 -5.37
N LEU A 85 2.21 18.97 -6.28
CA LEU A 85 3.35 18.07 -6.15
C LEU A 85 4.64 18.83 -6.47
N LEU A 86 5.58 18.87 -5.52
CA LEU A 86 6.78 19.71 -5.65
C LEU A 86 8.00 18.94 -6.12
N THR A 87 8.26 17.76 -5.51
CA THR A 87 9.44 16.96 -5.86
C THR A 87 9.27 15.51 -5.45
N VAL A 88 9.97 14.61 -6.11
CA VAL A 88 10.14 13.22 -5.68
C VAL A 88 11.20 13.19 -4.59
N VAL A 89 10.80 12.85 -3.38
CA VAL A 89 11.66 12.78 -2.19
C VAL A 89 12.52 11.52 -2.20
N SER A 90 11.90 10.39 -2.56
CA SER A 90 12.56 9.09 -2.68
C SER A 90 11.70 8.15 -3.52
N LEU A 91 12.31 7.15 -4.13
CA LEU A 91 11.58 6.11 -4.87
C LEU A 91 12.25 4.75 -4.73
N ASN A 92 11.45 3.72 -4.81
CA ASN A 92 11.88 2.34 -5.01
C ASN A 92 11.13 1.79 -6.21
N GLN A 93 11.77 1.89 -7.38
CA GLN A 93 11.18 1.50 -8.65
C GLN A 93 10.88 0.00 -8.70
N ARG A 94 11.76 -0.83 -8.13
CA ARG A 94 11.58 -2.28 -8.08
C ARG A 94 10.30 -2.65 -7.33
N MET A 95 10.04 -2.04 -6.18
CA MET A 95 8.84 -2.27 -5.37
C MET A 95 7.68 -1.35 -5.73
N ASP A 96 7.84 -0.58 -6.82
CA ASP A 96 6.82 0.34 -7.30
C ASP A 96 6.33 1.32 -6.21
N LEU A 97 7.24 1.91 -5.45
CA LEU A 97 6.95 2.89 -4.40
C LEU A 97 7.61 4.24 -4.70
N ALA A 98 6.92 5.31 -4.36
CA ALA A 98 7.44 6.67 -4.44
C ALA A 98 6.96 7.53 -3.25
N LEU A 99 7.83 8.46 -2.82
CA LEU A 99 7.51 9.53 -1.89
C LEU A 99 7.58 10.86 -2.63
N VAL A 100 6.52 11.65 -2.51
CA VAL A 100 6.39 12.95 -3.18
C VAL A 100 6.10 14.02 -2.14
N SER A 101 6.81 15.16 -2.21
CA SER A 101 6.54 16.30 -1.35
C SER A 101 5.44 17.19 -1.91
N VAL A 102 4.72 17.85 -1.01
CA VAL A 102 3.70 18.87 -1.33
C VAL A 102 3.92 20.12 -0.47
N SER A 103 3.28 21.22 -0.88
CA SER A 103 3.47 22.56 -0.27
C SER A 103 2.87 22.71 1.13
N ASP A 104 1.82 21.96 1.48
CA ASP A 104 1.18 22.07 2.81
C ASP A 104 1.59 20.92 3.72
N THR A 105 1.79 21.27 4.99
CA THR A 105 2.30 20.36 6.01
C THR A 105 1.34 20.10 7.16
N LYS A 106 0.14 20.69 7.15
CA LYS A 106 -0.83 20.60 8.24
C LYS A 106 -1.73 19.35 8.15
N VAL A 107 -1.67 18.62 7.06
CA VAL A 107 -2.44 17.39 6.87
C VAL A 107 -1.89 16.30 7.80
N PRO A 108 -2.74 15.60 8.58
CA PRO A 108 -2.30 14.48 9.39
C PRO A 108 -1.75 13.36 8.51
N SER A 109 -0.79 12.60 9.02
CA SER A 109 -0.27 11.40 8.36
C SER A 109 -0.91 10.14 8.91
N LEU A 110 -1.00 9.10 8.08
CA LEU A 110 -1.35 7.76 8.54
C LEU A 110 -0.18 7.14 9.30
N SER A 111 -0.50 6.41 10.36
CA SER A 111 0.50 5.63 11.10
C SER A 111 0.89 4.40 10.30
N LEU A 112 2.18 4.29 9.97
CA LEU A 112 2.72 3.11 9.32
C LEU A 112 2.82 1.97 10.34
N GLY A 113 2.35 0.78 9.96
CA GLY A 113 2.53 -0.42 10.76
C GLY A 113 4.03 -0.72 10.89
N SER A 114 4.47 -1.05 12.08
CA SER A 114 5.79 -1.66 12.27
C SER A 114 5.74 -3.12 11.80
N ASN A 115 6.88 -3.81 11.73
CA ASN A 115 7.09 -5.19 11.27
C ASN A 115 6.13 -6.25 11.89
N ARG A 116 4.86 -5.94 11.95
CA ARG A 116 3.83 -6.89 12.39
C ARG A 116 3.62 -7.90 11.29
N LYS A 117 3.82 -9.15 11.64
CA LYS A 117 3.52 -10.28 10.77
C LYS A 117 2.03 -10.26 10.44
N LEU A 118 1.70 -9.98 9.18
CA LEU A 118 0.35 -10.17 8.66
C LEU A 118 0.06 -11.67 8.63
N THR A 119 -1.16 -12.02 9.01
CA THR A 119 -1.62 -13.42 8.97
C THR A 119 -2.69 -13.60 7.90
N VAL A 120 -2.66 -14.75 7.24
CA VAL A 120 -3.73 -15.12 6.30
C VAL A 120 -5.04 -15.19 7.04
N GLY A 121 -6.10 -14.62 6.44
CA GLY A 121 -7.42 -14.47 7.07
C GLY A 121 -7.58 -13.17 7.88
N GLN A 122 -6.52 -12.41 8.12
CA GLN A 122 -6.60 -11.13 8.80
C GLN A 122 -7.43 -10.14 7.97
N LYS A 123 -8.37 -9.46 8.62
CA LYS A 123 -9.18 -8.41 8.01
C LYS A 123 -8.34 -7.18 7.70
N ILE A 124 -8.55 -6.62 6.53
CA ILE A 124 -7.88 -5.40 6.04
C ILE A 124 -8.85 -4.53 5.26
N TYR A 125 -8.48 -3.26 5.13
CA TYR A 125 -9.25 -2.24 4.40
C TYR A 125 -8.34 -1.54 3.40
N ALA A 126 -8.88 -1.15 2.24
CA ALA A 126 -8.19 -0.31 1.28
C ALA A 126 -8.93 1.00 1.07
N ILE A 127 -8.19 2.08 0.90
CA ILE A 127 -8.73 3.38 0.50
C ILE A 127 -8.13 3.75 -0.85
N GLY A 128 -8.99 4.18 -1.78
CA GLY A 128 -8.52 4.56 -3.11
C GLY A 128 -9.49 5.52 -3.80
N ASN A 129 -9.09 5.91 -5.02
CA ASN A 129 -9.82 6.80 -5.91
C ASN A 129 -10.13 6.11 -7.25
N PRO A 130 -10.79 4.93 -7.24
CA PRO A 130 -11.05 4.20 -8.47
C PRO A 130 -11.84 5.06 -9.44
N GLN A 131 -11.35 5.22 -10.67
CA GLN A 131 -12.03 5.96 -11.74
C GLN A 131 -12.47 7.39 -11.35
N GLY A 132 -11.76 8.04 -10.41
CA GLY A 132 -12.13 9.37 -9.90
C GLY A 132 -13.22 9.37 -8.82
N LEU A 133 -13.70 8.20 -8.38
CA LEU A 133 -14.63 8.08 -7.24
C LEU A 133 -13.83 8.24 -5.94
N GLU A 134 -13.71 9.49 -5.50
CA GLU A 134 -12.91 9.86 -4.33
C GLU A 134 -13.38 9.13 -3.07
N GLY A 135 -12.41 8.57 -2.32
CA GLY A 135 -12.66 8.01 -0.99
C GLY A 135 -13.43 6.70 -0.98
N THR A 136 -13.19 5.84 -1.98
CA THR A 136 -13.72 4.48 -1.93
C THR A 136 -13.01 3.70 -0.83
N PHE A 137 -13.79 3.21 0.16
CA PHE A 137 -13.35 2.35 1.25
C PHE A 137 -13.83 0.93 1.02
N SER A 138 -12.92 -0.03 0.97
CA SER A 138 -13.22 -1.44 0.68
C SER A 138 -12.70 -2.33 1.80
N GLU A 139 -13.46 -3.37 2.16
CA GLU A 139 -13.08 -4.39 3.15
C GLU A 139 -12.72 -5.71 2.46
N GLY A 140 -11.75 -6.44 3.02
CA GLY A 140 -11.37 -7.77 2.59
C GLY A 140 -10.44 -8.43 3.61
N ILE A 141 -9.74 -9.48 3.18
CA ILE A 141 -8.78 -10.20 4.02
C ILE A 141 -7.44 -10.37 3.29
N VAL A 142 -6.41 -10.61 4.06
CA VAL A 142 -5.15 -11.16 3.56
C VAL A 142 -5.41 -12.59 3.08
N SER A 143 -5.28 -12.83 1.79
CA SER A 143 -5.49 -14.17 1.19
C SER A 143 -4.22 -15.02 1.23
N SER A 144 -3.07 -14.37 1.06
CA SER A 144 -1.74 -15.02 1.07
C SER A 144 -0.64 -13.97 1.19
N ILE A 145 0.54 -14.41 1.61
CA ILE A 145 1.79 -13.70 1.41
C ILE A 145 2.53 -14.41 0.29
N ARG A 146 2.84 -13.70 -0.79
CA ARG A 146 3.48 -14.25 -2.00
C ARG A 146 4.92 -13.82 -2.08
N GLU A 147 5.82 -14.79 -2.18
CA GLU A 147 7.24 -14.54 -2.47
C GLU A 147 7.46 -14.44 -3.97
N VAL A 148 8.29 -13.47 -4.38
CA VAL A 148 8.74 -13.27 -5.75
C VAL A 148 10.24 -12.95 -5.71
N GLY A 149 11.05 -13.95 -6.00
CA GLY A 149 12.49 -13.86 -5.75
C GLY A 149 12.78 -13.64 -4.27
N ASN A 150 13.46 -12.55 -3.95
CA ASN A 150 13.78 -12.16 -2.56
C ASN A 150 12.75 -11.20 -1.95
N ASP A 151 11.69 -10.86 -2.66
CA ASP A 151 10.66 -9.95 -2.21
C ASP A 151 9.36 -10.68 -1.91
N TYR A 152 8.43 -10.00 -1.26
CA TYR A 152 7.10 -10.56 -1.00
C TYR A 152 6.01 -9.51 -1.18
N PHE A 153 4.80 -9.99 -1.47
CA PHE A 153 3.60 -9.18 -1.68
C PHE A 153 2.44 -9.72 -0.87
N ILE A 154 1.54 -8.83 -0.50
CA ILE A 154 0.29 -9.18 0.16
C ILE A 154 -0.73 -9.47 -0.94
N GLN A 155 -1.19 -10.72 -1.06
CA GLN A 155 -2.39 -11.02 -1.84
C GLN A 155 -3.61 -10.81 -0.96
N MET A 156 -4.63 -10.14 -1.50
CA MET A 156 -5.83 -9.77 -0.73
C MET A 156 -7.11 -9.92 -1.55
N THR A 157 -8.24 -10.09 -0.85
CA THR A 157 -9.57 -10.07 -1.46
C THR A 157 -10.18 -8.68 -1.52
N THR A 158 -9.57 -7.69 -0.85
CA THR A 158 -10.05 -6.31 -0.80
C THR A 158 -10.21 -5.75 -2.21
N PRO A 159 -11.43 -5.34 -2.63
CA PRO A 159 -11.64 -4.82 -3.98
C PRO A 159 -10.81 -3.57 -4.23
N ILE A 160 -10.06 -3.58 -5.32
CA ILE A 160 -9.35 -2.43 -5.90
C ILE A 160 -9.59 -2.38 -7.40
N SER A 161 -9.48 -1.20 -7.99
CA SER A 161 -9.69 -0.95 -9.41
C SER A 161 -8.68 0.08 -9.91
N PRO A 162 -8.52 0.28 -11.24
CA PRO A 162 -7.68 1.33 -11.78
C PRO A 162 -7.96 2.68 -11.10
N GLY A 163 -6.92 3.35 -10.63
CA GLY A 163 -7.00 4.55 -9.80
C GLY A 163 -6.88 4.29 -8.29
N SER A 164 -7.03 3.04 -7.81
CA SER A 164 -6.74 2.69 -6.40
C SER A 164 -5.25 2.51 -6.13
N SER A 165 -4.41 2.35 -7.16
CA SER A 165 -2.95 2.21 -7.04
C SER A 165 -2.34 3.35 -6.24
N GLY A 166 -1.46 3.02 -5.29
CA GLY A 166 -0.83 3.97 -4.37
C GLY A 166 -1.64 4.24 -3.09
N GLY A 167 -2.88 3.77 -3.01
CA GLY A 167 -3.71 3.94 -1.82
C GLY A 167 -3.27 3.08 -0.64
N PRO A 168 -3.58 3.48 0.60
CA PRO A 168 -3.22 2.73 1.79
C PRO A 168 -4.07 1.46 1.93
N VAL A 169 -3.42 0.39 2.37
CA VAL A 169 -4.07 -0.81 2.91
C VAL A 169 -3.89 -0.79 4.42
N LEU A 170 -4.99 -0.88 5.17
CA LEU A 170 -5.05 -0.68 6.61
C LEU A 170 -5.42 -1.97 7.34
N ASP A 171 -4.90 -2.17 8.56
CA ASP A 171 -5.36 -3.20 9.47
C ASP A 171 -6.61 -2.76 10.26
N GLU A 172 -7.17 -3.65 11.07
CA GLU A 172 -8.36 -3.42 11.92
C GLU A 172 -8.17 -2.33 12.99
N ARG A 173 -6.96 -1.78 13.12
CA ARG A 173 -6.63 -0.67 14.04
C ARG A 173 -6.32 0.61 13.29
N GLY A 174 -6.41 0.61 11.94
CA GLY A 174 -6.14 1.76 11.10
C GLY A 174 -4.65 2.00 10.82
N PHE A 175 -3.76 1.06 11.13
CA PHE A 175 -2.35 1.15 10.73
C PHE A 175 -2.18 0.72 9.28
N VAL A 176 -1.36 1.45 8.52
CA VAL A 176 -0.99 1.06 7.17
C VAL A 176 -0.16 -0.22 7.22
N VAL A 177 -0.60 -1.26 6.53
CA VAL A 177 0.08 -2.54 6.39
C VAL A 177 0.61 -2.79 4.99
N GLY A 178 0.17 -1.98 4.02
CA GLY A 178 0.64 -2.06 2.65
C GLY A 178 0.17 -0.88 1.79
N VAL A 179 0.64 -0.87 0.55
CA VAL A 179 0.26 0.08 -0.51
C VAL A 179 -0.37 -0.72 -1.65
N SER A 180 -1.62 -0.43 -2.01
CA SER A 180 -2.32 -1.14 -3.09
C SER A 180 -1.61 -0.89 -4.44
N VAL A 181 -1.44 -1.93 -5.27
CA VAL A 181 -0.63 -1.80 -6.49
C VAL A 181 -1.30 -2.35 -7.73
N ALA A 182 -1.90 -3.52 -7.70
CA ALA A 182 -2.36 -4.19 -8.91
C ALA A 182 -3.53 -5.15 -8.66
N THR A 183 -4.21 -5.47 -9.77
CA THR A 183 -5.26 -6.49 -9.84
C THR A 183 -4.99 -7.37 -11.06
N PHE A 184 -5.15 -8.68 -10.92
CA PHE A 184 -5.13 -9.58 -12.08
C PHE A 184 -6.38 -9.37 -12.95
N GLN A 185 -6.20 -9.03 -14.23
CA GLN A 185 -7.31 -8.71 -15.14
C GLN A 185 -8.30 -9.86 -15.35
N ASN A 186 -7.84 -11.11 -15.21
CA ASN A 186 -8.66 -12.31 -15.43
C ASN A 186 -8.93 -13.09 -14.13
N GLY A 187 -8.64 -12.51 -12.97
CA GLY A 187 -8.82 -13.17 -11.68
C GLY A 187 -9.81 -12.40 -10.79
N GLN A 188 -10.88 -13.05 -10.34
CA GLN A 188 -11.75 -12.46 -9.34
C GLN A 188 -11.04 -12.41 -8.00
N ASN A 189 -11.01 -11.23 -7.36
CA ASN A 189 -10.41 -11.02 -6.02
C ASN A 189 -8.92 -11.39 -5.90
N LEU A 190 -8.16 -11.28 -7.00
CA LEU A 190 -6.71 -11.41 -7.00
C LEU A 190 -6.08 -10.02 -7.02
N ASN A 191 -6.07 -9.38 -5.86
CA ASN A 191 -5.55 -8.04 -5.66
C ASN A 191 -4.27 -8.11 -4.83
N PHE A 192 -3.38 -7.14 -5.02
CA PHE A 192 -2.07 -7.14 -4.40
C PHE A 192 -1.74 -5.79 -3.76
N ALA A 193 -0.91 -5.86 -2.71
CA ALA A 193 -0.33 -4.69 -2.09
C ALA A 193 1.15 -4.93 -1.79
N VAL A 194 1.94 -3.86 -1.94
CA VAL A 194 3.34 -3.81 -1.47
C VAL A 194 3.33 -3.71 0.05
N PRO A 195 4.04 -4.57 0.78
CA PRO A 195 4.09 -4.51 2.24
C PRO A 195 4.66 -3.19 2.77
N VAL A 196 4.13 -2.74 3.89
CA VAL A 196 4.55 -1.49 4.55
C VAL A 196 6.02 -1.49 4.96
N THR A 197 6.65 -2.66 5.12
CA THR A 197 8.08 -2.78 5.42
C THR A 197 8.95 -2.10 4.38
N TYR A 198 8.63 -2.24 3.09
CA TYR A 198 9.36 -1.54 2.01
C TYR A 198 9.10 -0.03 2.03
N LEU A 199 7.89 0.39 2.39
CA LEU A 199 7.58 1.80 2.56
C LEU A 199 8.32 2.41 3.76
N ASN A 200 8.40 1.70 4.89
CA ASN A 200 9.18 2.13 6.06
C ASN A 200 10.64 2.37 5.71
N GLN A 201 11.27 1.40 5.02
CA GLN A 201 12.65 1.54 4.54
C GLN A 201 12.82 2.77 3.64
N LEU A 202 11.85 3.02 2.75
CA LEU A 202 11.88 4.17 1.85
C LEU A 202 11.75 5.50 2.61
N VAL A 203 10.88 5.56 3.63
CA VAL A 203 10.70 6.74 4.49
C VAL A 203 11.94 7.00 5.33
N GLU A 204 12.55 5.97 5.92
CA GLU A 204 13.78 6.06 6.72
C GLU A 204 14.94 6.57 5.87
N SER A 205 15.18 5.97 4.69
CA SER A 205 16.25 6.40 3.78
C SER A 205 16.05 7.82 3.25
N SER A 206 14.81 8.31 3.16
CA SER A 206 14.51 9.67 2.70
C SER A 206 14.96 10.76 3.68
N VAL A 207 15.12 10.45 4.96
CA VAL A 207 15.56 11.42 5.98
C VAL A 207 17.06 11.73 5.81
N GLU A 208 17.85 10.75 5.37
CA GLU A 208 19.30 10.90 5.17
C GLU A 208 19.62 11.73 3.90
N ASN A 209 18.74 11.73 2.91
CA ASN A 209 18.95 12.37 1.60
C ASN A 209 18.42 13.81 1.49
N THR A 210 17.85 14.39 2.53
CA THR A 210 17.13 15.69 2.49
C THR A 210 18.07 16.91 2.25
N ILE A 211 19.37 16.73 2.06
CA ILE A 211 20.35 17.82 1.90
C ILE A 211 20.76 18.07 0.44
N SER A 212 20.35 17.28 -0.54
CA SER A 212 20.83 17.41 -1.91
C SER A 212 19.69 17.40 -2.94
N ASN A 213 19.49 18.54 -3.59
CA ASN A 213 18.72 18.76 -4.82
C ASN A 213 17.19 18.75 -4.71
N VAL A 214 16.61 19.92 -4.47
CA VAL A 214 15.22 20.25 -4.79
C VAL A 214 15.08 20.34 -6.32
N ALA A 215 14.96 19.19 -6.99
CA ALA A 215 14.52 19.17 -8.38
C ALA A 215 13.01 19.40 -8.43
N LYS A 216 12.52 20.23 -9.36
CA LYS A 216 11.08 20.36 -9.62
C LYS A 216 10.50 18.98 -9.91
N PHE A 217 9.23 18.79 -9.51
CA PHE A 217 8.49 17.59 -9.87
C PHE A 217 8.48 17.44 -11.40
N ASN A 218 9.25 16.50 -11.88
CA ASN A 218 9.32 16.09 -13.28
C ASN A 218 9.93 14.68 -13.29
N VAL A 219 9.11 13.69 -13.54
CA VAL A 219 9.51 12.29 -13.51
C VAL A 219 9.72 11.84 -14.95
N ALA A 220 10.98 11.70 -15.36
CA ALA A 220 11.31 11.11 -16.65
C ALA A 220 10.70 9.70 -16.74
N LYS A 221 10.10 9.38 -17.89
CA LYS A 221 9.52 8.06 -18.13
C LYS A 221 10.60 6.99 -17.96
N SER A 222 10.32 6.02 -17.09
CA SER A 222 11.24 4.92 -16.83
C SER A 222 11.43 4.06 -18.09
N LYS A 223 12.66 3.62 -18.30
CA LYS A 223 13.01 2.61 -19.31
C LYS A 223 13.06 1.19 -18.70
N GLU A 224 13.11 1.10 -17.38
CA GLU A 224 13.21 -0.18 -16.71
C GLU A 224 11.83 -0.61 -16.20
N PRO A 225 11.43 -1.86 -16.45
CA PRO A 225 10.18 -2.40 -15.95
C PRO A 225 10.25 -2.54 -14.42
N SER A 226 9.15 -2.22 -13.73
CA SER A 226 8.96 -2.62 -12.35
C SER A 226 8.70 -4.14 -12.29
N LEU A 227 8.75 -4.75 -11.11
CA LEU A 227 8.35 -6.15 -10.91
C LEU A 227 6.93 -6.44 -11.45
N PHE A 228 6.09 -5.41 -11.58
CA PHE A 228 4.71 -5.48 -12.07
C PHE A 228 4.58 -5.28 -13.59
N ASP A 229 5.66 -4.92 -14.28
CA ASP A 229 5.69 -4.66 -15.72
C ASP A 229 6.29 -5.81 -16.55
N LEU A 230 6.68 -6.93 -15.90
CA LEU A 230 7.28 -8.06 -16.60
C LEU A 230 6.28 -8.71 -17.56
N PRO A 231 6.66 -9.01 -18.82
CA PRO A 231 5.72 -9.49 -19.83
C PRO A 231 5.16 -10.85 -19.49
N ILE A 232 3.83 -10.98 -19.61
CA ILE A 232 3.19 -12.29 -19.66
C ILE A 232 3.68 -12.99 -20.91
N ASN A 233 4.36 -14.11 -20.77
CA ASN A 233 4.74 -14.93 -21.90
C ASN A 233 3.47 -15.51 -22.56
N LYS A 234 2.95 -14.80 -23.59
CA LYS A 234 1.83 -15.26 -24.41
C LYS A 234 2.37 -16.27 -25.40
N GLY A 235 2.52 -17.51 -25.01
CA GLY A 235 2.78 -18.50 -26.04
C GLY A 235 3.61 -19.69 -25.61
N SER A 236 2.99 -20.63 -25.00
CA SER A 236 3.07 -22.06 -25.31
C SER A 236 2.08 -22.78 -24.40
N SER A 237 1.32 -23.67 -24.98
CA SER A 237 0.31 -24.53 -24.34
C SER A 237 0.95 -25.66 -23.49
N GLN A 238 1.89 -25.27 -22.62
CA GLN A 238 2.41 -26.07 -21.53
C GLN A 238 2.74 -25.08 -20.41
N VAL A 239 1.74 -24.72 -19.62
CA VAL A 239 1.93 -23.96 -18.38
C VAL A 239 2.43 -24.97 -17.35
N GLU A 240 3.73 -25.11 -17.23
CA GLU A 240 4.29 -25.55 -15.96
C GLU A 240 3.93 -24.44 -14.94
N ASN A 241 3.10 -24.82 -14.00
CA ASN A 241 2.63 -23.99 -12.92
C ASN A 241 3.86 -23.44 -12.18
N PRO A 242 4.18 -22.11 -12.22
CA PRO A 242 5.27 -21.60 -11.41
C PRO A 242 4.94 -21.96 -9.96
N ARG A 243 5.85 -22.60 -9.28
CA ARG A 243 5.67 -23.07 -7.90
C ARG A 243 5.54 -21.86 -7.00
N VAL A 244 4.30 -21.39 -6.82
CA VAL A 244 3.96 -20.40 -5.82
C VAL A 244 4.10 -21.08 -4.46
N LYS A 245 5.17 -20.79 -3.76
CA LYS A 245 5.37 -21.31 -2.41
C LYS A 245 4.44 -20.53 -1.45
N ILE A 246 3.48 -21.24 -0.87
CA ILE A 246 2.68 -20.70 0.23
C ILE A 246 3.54 -20.79 1.48
N LEU A 247 3.90 -19.64 2.06
CA LEU A 247 4.63 -19.62 3.32
C LEU A 247 3.68 -20.03 4.46
N ASN A 248 3.99 -21.14 5.10
CA ASN A 248 3.44 -21.53 6.39
C ASN A 248 4.31 -20.89 7.49
N ASP A 249 3.76 -20.76 8.70
CA ASP A 249 4.42 -20.14 9.85
C ASP A 249 5.84 -20.67 10.19
N LYS A 250 6.24 -21.82 9.64
CA LYS A 250 7.55 -22.42 9.84
C LYS A 250 8.61 -21.98 8.82
N ASP A 251 8.22 -21.40 7.68
CA ASP A 251 9.12 -21.09 6.57
C ASP A 251 9.73 -19.68 6.62
N LEU A 252 9.38 -18.88 7.61
CA LEU A 252 9.91 -17.51 7.79
C LEU A 252 11.29 -17.46 8.46
N ASN A 253 11.87 -18.61 8.77
CA ASN A 253 13.27 -18.73 9.16
C ASN A 253 14.02 -19.56 8.13
N LEU A 254 15.02 -18.92 7.50
CA LEU A 254 16.14 -19.52 6.77
C LEU A 254 16.15 -19.47 5.24
N GLN A 255 17.10 -18.66 4.80
CA GLN A 255 18.18 -18.91 3.81
C GLN A 255 17.84 -19.06 2.33
N ASN A 256 18.52 -18.15 1.61
CA ASN A 256 18.98 -18.20 0.21
C ASN A 256 19.06 -19.58 -0.44
N ASN A 257 18.36 -19.74 -1.55
CA ASN A 257 18.95 -20.32 -2.77
C ASN A 257 17.99 -20.09 -3.96
N GLY A 258 18.58 -19.64 -5.06
CA GLY A 258 17.96 -19.10 -6.24
C GLY A 258 17.04 -20.03 -7.01
N ALA A 259 16.14 -19.43 -7.71
CA ALA A 259 15.80 -19.62 -9.11
C ALA A 259 14.40 -19.05 -9.42
N ASP A 260 14.33 -18.22 -10.38
CA ASP A 260 13.29 -17.91 -11.39
C ASP A 260 11.82 -18.29 -11.11
N ASP A 261 11.16 -17.57 -10.20
CA ASP A 261 9.69 -17.54 -10.16
C ASP A 261 9.22 -16.09 -10.36
N VAL A 262 8.55 -15.85 -11.48
CA VAL A 262 8.08 -14.52 -11.88
C VAL A 262 6.58 -14.40 -11.63
N LEU A 263 6.18 -13.44 -10.79
CA LEU A 263 4.79 -13.04 -10.63
C LEU A 263 4.46 -12.00 -11.71
N ILE A 264 3.42 -12.23 -12.47
CA ILE A 264 3.04 -11.40 -13.60
C ILE A 264 1.75 -10.66 -13.28
N MET A 265 1.81 -9.34 -13.33
CA MET A 265 0.67 -8.46 -13.16
C MET A 265 0.49 -7.59 -14.40
N SER A 266 -0.76 -7.45 -14.88
CA SER A 266 -1.09 -6.55 -15.98
C SER A 266 -1.54 -5.18 -15.45
N ARG A 267 -1.22 -4.18 -16.20
CA ARG A 267 -1.68 -2.80 -15.97
C ARG A 267 -3.20 -2.64 -16.17
#